data_ed7bb08d97ce71cca990f6cb607bb59d
#
_entry.id   ed7bb08d97ce71cca990f6cb607bb59d
#
_cell.length_a   1.000
_cell.length_b   1.000
_cell.length_c   1.000
_cell.angle_alpha   90.00
_cell.angle_beta   90.00
_cell.angle_gamma   90.00
#
_symmetry.space_group_name_H-M   'P 1'
#
loop_
_entity.id
_entity.type
_entity.pdbx_description
1 polymer ?
#
loop_
_entity_poly.entity_id
_entity_poly.type
_entity_poly.pdbx_seq_one_letter_code
_entity_poly.pdbx_strand_id
1 'polypeptide(L)'
;VDKRIDTIASVIHMKGTIYDLEELELAYAPPFSSAKDPVNMLGFVAENVINHLVSFICVHELDQLSRINPDKPDGESYTVLDVREMPERLESAIPGSIHIPLGELRLRLDELVRDELIIVYCAIGVRAYNAARILMQCGFKHVKVLSGGITFYNSMHHRKL
;
A
#
# COMPACT_ATOMS: atom_id res chain seq x y z
N VAL A 1 13.68 -12.82 -11.36
CA VAL A 1 13.36 -11.38 -11.57
C VAL A 1 13.49 -11.03 -13.03
N ASP A 2 14.56 -11.43 -13.74
CA ASP A 2 14.87 -11.16 -15.15
C ASP A 2 13.70 -11.46 -16.11
N LYS A 3 13.15 -12.69 -16.07
CA LYS A 3 12.04 -13.09 -16.95
C LYS A 3 10.80 -12.23 -16.82
N ARG A 4 10.50 -11.70 -15.62
CA ARG A 4 9.38 -10.79 -15.41
C ARG A 4 9.65 -9.41 -16.01
N ILE A 5 10.89 -8.96 -15.95
CA ILE A 5 11.32 -7.73 -16.62
C ILE A 5 11.18 -7.89 -18.13
N ASP A 6 11.61 -9.03 -18.69
CA ASP A 6 11.51 -9.32 -20.12
C ASP A 6 10.04 -9.37 -20.58
N THR A 7 9.14 -9.94 -19.77
CA THR A 7 7.71 -9.96 -20.08
C THR A 7 7.15 -8.54 -20.16
N ILE A 8 7.44 -7.69 -19.19
CA ILE A 8 6.99 -6.28 -19.18
C ILE A 8 7.61 -5.52 -20.36
N ALA A 9 8.92 -5.70 -20.60
CA ALA A 9 9.61 -5.08 -21.74
C ALA A 9 9.01 -5.49 -23.08
N SER A 10 8.61 -6.75 -23.23
CA SER A 10 7.94 -7.25 -24.43
C SER A 10 6.59 -6.57 -24.66
N VAL A 11 5.77 -6.44 -23.61
CA VAL A 11 4.48 -5.74 -23.69
C VAL A 11 4.70 -4.27 -24.09
N ILE A 12 5.66 -3.59 -23.48
CA ILE A 12 6.01 -2.20 -23.84
C ILE A 12 6.48 -2.11 -25.30
N HIS A 13 7.34 -3.04 -25.73
CA HIS A 13 7.85 -3.06 -27.11
C HIS A 13 6.72 -3.22 -28.13
N MET A 14 5.74 -4.05 -27.80
CA MET A 14 4.54 -4.27 -28.63
C MET A 14 3.52 -3.13 -28.52
N LYS A 15 3.83 -2.06 -27.79
CA LYS A 15 2.91 -0.93 -27.50
C LYS A 15 1.65 -1.37 -26.76
N GLY A 16 1.74 -2.42 -25.96
CA GLY A 16 0.69 -2.87 -25.09
C GLY A 16 0.45 -1.91 -23.91
N THR A 17 -0.66 -2.11 -23.26
CA THR A 17 -1.19 -1.31 -22.14
C THR A 17 -1.11 -2.09 -20.83
N ILE A 18 -1.55 -1.48 -19.74
CA ILE A 18 -1.70 -2.18 -18.45
C ILE A 18 -2.73 -3.31 -18.53
N TYR A 19 -3.77 -3.16 -19.35
CA TYR A 19 -4.80 -4.20 -19.56
C TYR A 19 -4.21 -5.45 -20.20
N ASP A 20 -3.27 -5.29 -21.12
CA ASP A 20 -2.54 -6.41 -21.70
C ASP A 20 -1.73 -7.18 -20.64
N LEU A 21 -1.17 -6.47 -19.61
CA LEU A 21 -0.49 -7.14 -18.49
C LEU A 21 -1.45 -7.97 -17.62
N GLU A 22 -2.69 -7.52 -17.44
CA GLU A 22 -3.71 -8.22 -16.66
C GLU A 22 -4.16 -9.51 -17.33
N GLU A 23 -4.29 -9.47 -18.66
CA GLU A 23 -4.80 -10.55 -19.49
C GLU A 23 -3.76 -11.60 -19.87
N LEU A 24 -2.46 -11.37 -19.58
CA LEU A 24 -1.43 -12.34 -19.90
C LEU A 24 -1.71 -13.70 -19.24
N GLU A 25 -1.79 -14.74 -20.08
CA GLU A 25 -1.85 -16.13 -19.65
C GLU A 25 -0.43 -16.69 -19.52
N LEU A 26 0.19 -16.44 -18.37
CA LEU A 26 1.56 -16.87 -18.10
C LEU A 26 1.57 -18.31 -17.57
N ALA A 27 2.57 -19.09 -18.01
CA ALA A 27 2.76 -20.46 -17.55
C ALA A 27 3.02 -20.47 -16.03
N TYR A 28 2.24 -21.27 -15.29
CA TYR A 28 2.40 -21.45 -13.87
C TYR A 28 2.23 -22.90 -13.46
N ALA A 29 2.87 -23.28 -12.34
CA ALA A 29 2.60 -24.54 -11.67
C ALA A 29 2.55 -24.30 -10.15
N PRO A 30 1.55 -24.85 -9.42
CA PRO A 30 1.31 -24.54 -8.01
C PRO A 30 2.53 -24.61 -7.09
N PRO A 31 3.48 -25.58 -7.26
CA PRO A 31 4.68 -25.64 -6.42
C PRO A 31 5.66 -24.48 -6.64
N PHE A 32 5.58 -23.74 -7.75
CA PHE A 32 6.60 -22.78 -8.15
C PHE A 32 6.08 -21.34 -8.31
N SER A 33 4.79 -21.15 -8.53
CA SER A 33 4.20 -19.83 -8.73
C SER A 33 2.70 -19.80 -8.44
N SER A 34 2.12 -18.60 -8.40
CA SER A 34 0.68 -18.37 -8.29
C SER A 34 0.04 -18.27 -9.67
N ALA A 35 -1.27 -18.52 -9.76
CA ALA A 35 -2.04 -18.42 -11.00
C ALA A 35 -2.00 -17.00 -11.61
N LYS A 36 -1.91 -15.96 -10.78
CA LYS A 36 -1.61 -14.59 -11.19
C LYS A 36 -0.18 -14.26 -10.79
N ASP A 37 0.65 -14.01 -11.79
CA ASP A 37 2.05 -13.60 -11.60
C ASP A 37 2.12 -12.13 -11.14
N PRO A 38 3.19 -11.70 -10.47
CA PRO A 38 3.42 -10.28 -10.18
C PRO A 38 3.30 -9.34 -11.38
N VAL A 39 3.51 -9.81 -12.61
CA VAL A 39 3.28 -9.01 -13.83
C VAL A 39 1.79 -8.70 -14.02
N ASN A 40 0.92 -9.69 -13.83
CA ASN A 40 -0.54 -9.45 -13.86
C ASN A 40 -0.97 -8.54 -12.70
N MET A 41 -0.41 -8.77 -11.49
CA MET A 41 -0.68 -7.93 -10.32
C MET A 41 -0.28 -6.47 -10.52
N LEU A 42 0.80 -6.22 -11.28
CA LEU A 42 1.21 -4.88 -11.66
C LEU A 42 0.13 -4.19 -12.51
N GLY A 43 -0.45 -4.89 -13.49
CA GLY A 43 -1.58 -4.40 -14.29
C GLY A 43 -2.75 -4.00 -13.39
N PHE A 44 -3.27 -4.92 -12.55
CA PHE A 44 -4.38 -4.64 -11.64
C PHE A 44 -4.13 -3.46 -10.70
N VAL A 45 -2.92 -3.32 -10.17
CA VAL A 45 -2.56 -2.19 -9.31
C VAL A 45 -2.56 -0.89 -10.12
N ALA A 46 -2.00 -0.90 -11.32
CA ALA A 46 -1.96 0.27 -12.21
C ALA A 46 -3.39 0.70 -12.61
N GLU A 47 -4.26 -0.25 -12.96
CA GLU A 47 -5.67 0.03 -13.25
C GLU A 47 -6.36 0.70 -12.05
N ASN A 48 -6.19 0.17 -10.85
CA ASN A 48 -6.75 0.77 -9.64
C ASN A 48 -6.28 2.22 -9.41
N VAL A 49 -5.01 2.52 -9.73
CA VAL A 49 -4.47 3.89 -9.63
C VAL A 49 -5.10 4.81 -10.69
N ILE A 50 -5.17 4.37 -11.95
CA ILE A 50 -5.75 5.13 -13.06
C ILE A 50 -7.23 5.42 -12.82
N ASN A 51 -7.96 4.46 -12.29
CA ASN A 51 -9.38 4.59 -11.95
C ASN A 51 -9.61 5.30 -10.59
N HIS A 52 -8.58 5.87 -9.98
CA HIS A 52 -8.66 6.56 -8.67
C HIS A 52 -9.27 5.71 -7.54
N LEU A 53 -9.14 4.39 -7.65
CA LEU A 53 -9.61 3.45 -6.62
C LEU A 53 -8.64 3.33 -5.44
N VAL A 54 -7.39 3.75 -5.62
CA VAL A 54 -6.36 3.80 -4.59
C VAL A 54 -5.34 4.90 -4.93
N SER A 55 -4.77 5.50 -3.90
CA SER A 55 -3.58 6.36 -4.00
C SER A 55 -2.47 5.78 -3.14
N PHE A 56 -1.24 5.91 -3.58
CA PHE A 56 -0.06 5.43 -2.85
C PHE A 56 0.78 6.59 -2.33
N ILE A 57 1.54 6.29 -1.28
CA ILE A 57 2.64 7.12 -0.77
C ILE A 57 3.87 6.24 -0.61
N CYS A 58 5.04 6.73 -0.99
CA CYS A 58 6.28 6.00 -0.75
C CYS A 58 6.87 6.31 0.63
N VAL A 59 7.81 5.47 1.10
CA VAL A 59 8.47 5.64 2.40
C VAL A 59 9.16 7.00 2.50
N HIS A 60 9.82 7.45 1.42
CA HIS A 60 10.51 8.74 1.40
C HIS A 60 9.55 9.94 1.61
N GLU A 61 8.38 9.90 0.99
CA GLU A 61 7.35 10.95 1.18
C GLU A 61 6.80 10.93 2.60
N LEU A 62 6.59 9.74 3.20
CA LEU A 62 6.19 9.60 4.60
C LEU A 62 7.25 10.19 5.53
N ASP A 63 8.52 9.92 5.29
CA ASP A 63 9.63 10.47 6.08
C ASP A 63 9.71 12.00 5.96
N GLN A 64 9.42 12.56 4.77
CA GLN A 64 9.34 14.00 4.60
C GLN A 64 8.20 14.61 5.43
N LEU A 65 7.02 14.03 5.41
CA LEU A 65 5.89 14.47 6.25
C LEU A 65 6.26 14.44 7.73
N SER A 66 6.92 13.38 8.19
CA SER A 66 7.35 13.25 9.58
C SER A 66 8.40 14.28 10.00
N ARG A 67 9.27 14.74 9.09
CA ARG A 67 10.28 15.79 9.35
C ARG A 67 9.68 17.18 9.38
N ILE A 68 8.71 17.45 8.51
CA ILE A 68 8.05 18.76 8.44
C ILE A 68 7.16 18.98 9.67
N ASN A 69 6.64 17.91 10.26
CA ASN A 69 5.64 17.96 11.32
C ASN A 69 6.00 17.06 12.50
N PRO A 70 7.17 17.26 13.18
CA PRO A 70 7.61 16.38 14.25
C PRO A 70 6.65 16.34 15.46
N ASP A 71 5.91 17.44 15.71
CA ASP A 71 4.99 17.58 16.84
C ASP A 71 3.56 17.95 16.42
N LYS A 72 3.23 17.87 15.11
CA LYS A 72 1.94 18.28 14.53
C LYS A 72 1.48 19.74 14.82
N PRO A 73 2.33 20.74 15.07
CA PRO A 73 1.88 22.12 15.14
C PRO A 73 1.86 22.72 13.73
N ASP A 74 0.71 23.22 13.29
CA ASP A 74 0.50 24.10 12.15
C ASP A 74 0.73 23.57 10.72
N GLY A 75 0.95 22.28 10.49
CA GLY A 75 1.00 21.64 9.18
C GLY A 75 -0.25 20.79 8.90
N GLU A 76 -0.39 20.27 7.68
CA GLU A 76 -1.46 19.31 7.36
C GLU A 76 -1.36 18.12 8.31
N SER A 77 -2.39 17.91 9.13
CA SER A 77 -2.46 16.80 10.06
C SER A 77 -2.59 15.50 9.27
N TYR A 78 -1.84 14.47 9.65
CA TYR A 78 -1.96 13.14 9.05
C TYR A 78 -1.94 12.05 10.11
N THR A 79 -2.62 10.96 9.83
CA THR A 79 -2.65 9.76 10.66
C THR A 79 -2.01 8.59 9.92
N VAL A 80 -1.06 7.92 10.56
CA VAL A 80 -0.53 6.63 10.08
C VAL A 80 -1.30 5.51 10.74
N LEU A 81 -2.00 4.69 9.95
CA LEU A 81 -2.91 3.64 10.42
C LEU A 81 -2.34 2.25 10.13
N ASP A 82 -2.08 1.49 11.20
CA ASP A 82 -1.72 0.08 11.15
C ASP A 82 -2.96 -0.80 11.16
N VAL A 83 -3.16 -1.58 10.10
CA VAL A 83 -4.32 -2.48 9.98
C VAL A 83 -3.95 -3.96 10.12
N ARG A 84 -2.79 -4.24 10.69
CA ARG A 84 -2.33 -5.60 10.98
C ARG A 84 -2.93 -6.12 12.28
N GLU A 85 -2.71 -7.40 12.55
CA GLU A 85 -3.10 -8.00 13.82
C GLU A 85 -2.12 -7.59 14.95
N MET A 86 -2.60 -7.65 16.20
CA MET A 86 -1.82 -7.24 17.37
C MET A 86 -0.45 -7.94 17.49
N PRO A 87 -0.30 -9.26 17.25
CA PRO A 87 1.00 -9.91 17.32
C PRO A 87 2.03 -9.31 16.35
N GLU A 88 1.61 -8.98 15.12
CA GLU A 88 2.48 -8.36 14.11
C GLU A 88 2.92 -6.94 14.55
N ARG A 89 2.00 -6.20 15.19
CA ARG A 89 2.31 -4.86 15.70
C ARG A 89 3.31 -4.89 16.84
N LEU A 90 3.25 -5.88 17.71
CA LEU A 90 4.18 -6.04 18.83
C LEU A 90 5.61 -6.35 18.36
N GLU A 91 5.77 -7.00 17.21
CA GLU A 91 7.09 -7.26 16.63
C GLU A 91 7.75 -5.97 16.10
N SER A 92 6.98 -5.15 15.41
CA SER A 92 7.44 -3.86 14.89
C SER A 92 6.25 -2.98 14.50
N ALA A 93 6.39 -1.66 14.64
CA ALA A 93 5.38 -0.70 14.20
C ALA A 93 6.06 0.58 13.70
N ILE A 94 5.39 1.31 12.80
CA ILE A 94 5.82 2.67 12.44
C ILE A 94 5.54 3.57 13.64
N PRO A 95 6.55 4.32 14.16
CA PRO A 95 6.38 5.18 15.32
C PRO A 95 5.21 6.16 15.15
N GLY A 96 4.42 6.34 16.20
CA GLY A 96 3.26 7.24 16.21
C GLY A 96 2.04 6.72 15.44
N SER A 97 2.06 5.51 14.89
CA SER A 97 0.90 4.95 14.21
C SER A 97 -0.22 4.54 15.16
N ILE A 98 -1.47 4.77 14.75
CA ILE A 98 -2.68 4.25 15.37
C ILE A 98 -2.88 2.80 14.94
N HIS A 99 -3.44 1.96 15.80
CA HIS A 99 -3.70 0.56 15.50
C HIS A 99 -5.20 0.25 15.49
N ILE A 100 -5.70 -0.13 14.33
CA ILE A 100 -7.06 -0.65 14.16
C ILE A 100 -6.97 -1.84 13.19
N PRO A 101 -7.05 -3.09 13.67
CA PRO A 101 -7.04 -4.25 12.80
C PRO A 101 -8.09 -4.16 11.71
N LEU A 102 -7.79 -4.67 10.51
CA LEU A 102 -8.70 -4.59 9.37
C LEU A 102 -10.11 -5.11 9.69
N GLY A 103 -10.19 -6.19 10.48
CA GLY A 103 -11.46 -6.78 10.91
C GLY A 103 -12.32 -5.86 11.80
N GLU A 104 -11.70 -4.94 12.53
CA GLU A 104 -12.35 -4.01 13.44
C GLU A 104 -12.62 -2.63 12.79
N LEU A 105 -11.99 -2.34 11.65
CA LEU A 105 -11.95 -0.99 11.08
C LEU A 105 -13.34 -0.36 10.91
N ARG A 106 -14.32 -1.13 10.42
CA ARG A 106 -15.70 -0.62 10.22
C ARG A 106 -16.40 -0.21 11.52
N LEU A 107 -16.02 -0.80 12.63
CA LEU A 107 -16.62 -0.54 13.96
C LEU A 107 -15.93 0.61 14.69
N ARG A 108 -14.74 1.03 14.22
CA ARG A 108 -13.87 1.99 14.92
C ARG A 108 -13.51 3.20 14.04
N LEU A 109 -14.36 3.51 13.04
CA LEU A 109 -14.14 4.66 12.15
C LEU A 109 -14.19 6.01 12.85
N ASP A 110 -14.86 6.09 13.97
CA ASP A 110 -15.00 7.28 14.83
C ASP A 110 -13.70 7.66 15.56
N GLU A 111 -12.74 6.75 15.63
CA GLU A 111 -11.39 7.04 16.15
C GLU A 111 -10.52 7.81 15.13
N LEU A 112 -10.98 7.96 13.89
CA LEU A 112 -10.24 8.61 12.80
C LEU A 112 -10.87 9.93 12.39
N VAL A 113 -10.05 10.93 12.08
CA VAL A 113 -10.50 12.24 11.61
C VAL A 113 -10.75 12.20 10.10
N ARG A 114 -11.99 12.50 9.66
CA ARG A 114 -12.44 12.30 8.26
C ARG A 114 -11.74 13.19 7.24
N ASP A 115 -11.40 14.40 7.59
CA ASP A 115 -10.80 15.38 6.69
C ASP A 115 -9.25 15.40 6.78
N GLU A 116 -8.67 14.51 7.58
CA GLU A 116 -7.22 14.33 7.71
C GLU A 116 -6.69 13.34 6.66
N LEU A 117 -5.42 13.50 6.27
CA LEU A 117 -4.72 12.49 5.45
C LEU A 117 -4.48 11.23 6.27
N ILE A 118 -5.05 10.10 5.84
CA ILE A 118 -4.83 8.80 6.44
C ILE A 118 -3.88 7.98 5.57
N ILE A 119 -2.76 7.58 6.14
CA ILE A 119 -1.76 6.73 5.49
C ILE A 119 -1.88 5.35 6.09
N VAL A 120 -2.44 4.43 5.32
CA VAL A 120 -2.72 3.06 5.76
C VAL A 120 -1.57 2.13 5.42
N TYR A 121 -1.15 1.29 6.36
CA TYR A 121 -0.17 0.25 6.08
C TYR A 121 -0.56 -1.11 6.68
N CYS A 122 -0.02 -2.17 6.08
CA CYS A 122 0.01 -3.52 6.63
C CYS A 122 1.40 -4.13 6.42
N ALA A 123 1.53 -5.45 6.34
CA ALA A 123 2.83 -6.08 6.07
C ALA A 123 3.42 -5.67 4.72
N ILE A 124 2.65 -5.84 3.62
CA ILE A 124 3.12 -5.61 2.24
C ILE A 124 2.20 -4.74 1.38
N GLY A 125 0.87 -4.67 1.66
CA GLY A 125 -0.04 -3.79 0.91
C GLY A 125 -1.49 -4.27 0.76
N VAL A 126 -1.78 -5.57 0.67
CA VAL A 126 -3.14 -6.09 0.36
C VAL A 126 -4.18 -5.68 1.41
N ARG A 127 -3.90 -5.89 2.70
CA ARG A 127 -4.82 -5.47 3.77
C ARG A 127 -4.98 -3.96 3.82
N ALA A 128 -3.89 -3.22 3.58
CA ALA A 128 -3.92 -1.76 3.53
C ALA A 128 -4.76 -1.24 2.35
N TYR A 129 -4.69 -1.89 1.18
CA TYR A 129 -5.58 -1.59 0.06
C TYR A 129 -7.05 -1.79 0.44
N ASN A 130 -7.40 -2.93 1.04
CA ASN A 130 -8.78 -3.20 1.48
C ASN A 130 -9.25 -2.17 2.51
N ALA A 131 -8.40 -1.79 3.47
CA ALA A 131 -8.71 -0.76 4.46
C ALA A 131 -8.92 0.61 3.80
N ALA A 132 -8.07 0.99 2.85
CA ALA A 132 -8.24 2.24 2.10
C ALA A 132 -9.58 2.26 1.35
N ARG A 133 -9.99 1.15 0.71
CA ARG A 133 -11.30 1.04 0.06
C ARG A 133 -12.46 1.19 1.04
N ILE A 134 -12.36 0.60 2.25
CA ILE A 134 -13.36 0.76 3.32
C ILE A 134 -13.44 2.23 3.73
N LEU A 135 -12.32 2.86 4.02
CA LEU A 135 -12.27 4.27 4.44
C LEU A 135 -12.89 5.19 3.39
N MET A 136 -12.47 5.05 2.12
CA MET A 136 -13.00 5.86 1.01
C MET A 136 -14.52 5.68 0.85
N GLN A 137 -15.04 4.44 0.94
CA GLN A 137 -16.47 4.17 0.88
C GLN A 137 -17.24 4.73 2.09
N CYS A 138 -16.57 4.89 3.23
CA CYS A 138 -17.14 5.51 4.45
C CYS A 138 -16.96 7.04 4.50
N GLY A 139 -16.51 7.67 3.39
CA GLY A 139 -16.48 9.12 3.24
C GLY A 139 -15.17 9.80 3.64
N PHE A 140 -14.09 9.03 3.88
CA PHE A 140 -12.75 9.60 4.07
C PHE A 140 -12.17 10.01 2.71
N LYS A 141 -11.83 11.29 2.55
CA LYS A 141 -11.44 11.86 1.23
C LYS A 141 -9.95 11.69 0.92
N HIS A 142 -9.11 11.68 1.95
CA HIS A 142 -7.66 11.73 1.83
C HIS A 142 -7.05 10.45 2.39
N VAL A 143 -7.04 9.38 1.59
CA VAL A 143 -6.52 8.08 1.99
C VAL A 143 -5.41 7.65 1.04
N LYS A 144 -4.26 7.29 1.58
CA LYS A 144 -3.14 6.73 0.82
C LYS A 144 -2.67 5.41 1.43
N VAL A 145 -2.19 4.52 0.59
CA VAL A 145 -1.59 3.25 1.00
C VAL A 145 -0.07 3.37 0.97
N LEU A 146 0.60 2.97 2.05
CA LEU A 146 2.06 2.94 2.09
C LEU A 146 2.59 1.81 1.21
N SER A 147 3.30 2.17 0.15
CA SER A 147 3.89 1.23 -0.81
C SER A 147 4.88 0.29 -0.14
N GLY A 148 4.67 -1.03 -0.32
CA GLY A 148 5.50 -2.08 0.28
C GLY A 148 5.28 -2.30 1.78
N GLY A 149 4.38 -1.55 2.42
CA GLY A 149 4.01 -1.67 3.82
C GLY A 149 5.19 -1.58 4.79
N ILE A 150 5.02 -2.14 5.99
CA ILE A 150 6.07 -2.10 7.02
C ILE A 150 7.31 -2.91 6.64
N THR A 151 7.16 -3.94 5.82
CA THR A 151 8.31 -4.73 5.36
C THR A 151 9.30 -3.87 4.60
N PHE A 152 8.82 -3.05 3.66
CA PHE A 152 9.68 -2.14 2.91
C PHE A 152 10.15 -0.97 3.76
N TYR A 153 9.28 -0.41 4.61
CA TYR A 153 9.63 0.63 5.56
C TYR A 153 10.82 0.20 6.43
N ASN A 154 10.75 -0.97 7.05
CA ASN A 154 11.85 -1.51 7.87
C ASN A 154 13.13 -1.72 7.04
N SER A 155 13.02 -2.19 5.80
CA SER A 155 14.20 -2.40 4.95
C SER A 155 14.95 -1.10 4.62
N MET A 156 14.23 0.02 4.55
CA MET A 156 14.81 1.35 4.31
C MET A 156 15.45 1.94 5.57
N HIS A 157 14.85 1.70 6.75
CA HIS A 157 15.31 2.29 8.01
C HIS A 157 16.33 1.42 8.76
N HIS A 158 16.34 0.09 8.54
CA HIS A 158 17.29 -0.83 9.17
C HIS A 158 18.52 -1.14 8.29
N ARG A 159 18.66 -0.54 7.13
CA ARG A 159 19.95 -0.58 6.42
C ARG A 159 21.00 0.19 7.24
N LYS A 160 21.66 -0.54 8.17
CA LYS A 160 22.97 -0.11 8.64
C LYS A 160 23.93 -0.18 7.44
N LEU A 161 24.42 0.96 6.99
CA LEU A 161 25.55 1.08 6.08
C LEU A 161 26.78 0.43 6.70
#